data_888c7941db74c62771217e596f0de08d
#
_entry.id   888c7941db74c62771217e596f0de08d
#
_cell.length_a   1.000
_cell.length_b   1.000
_cell.length_c   1.000
_cell.angle_alpha   90.00
_cell.angle_beta   90.00
_cell.angle_gamma   90.00
#
_symmetry.space_group_name_H-M   'P 1'
#
loop_
_entity.id
_entity.type
_entity.pdbx_description
1 polymer ?
#
loop_
_entity_poly.entity_id
_entity_poly.type
_entity_poly.pdbx_seq_one_letter_code
_entity_poly.pdbx_strand_id
1 'polypeptide(L)'
;GVAEMSWDDLNEAHYDWPSPNEVRNYRDLVRATVDRVIRDTPLTLPIGWQDPFWVVLMGIEHERIHLETSSVLIRQQVLDWVAPHPDWTPCPVSGLAPENRLVDIPTGKVRLGRQFTDPWYGWDNEYGYHEAEVPAFRAARYLTSNGEFLPFVTAGGYSDDSLWDEEGLGWRR
;
A
#
# COMPACT_ATOMS: atom_id res chain seq x y z
N GLY A 1 6.37 10.23 20.30
CA GLY A 1 6.20 10.44 18.89
C GLY A 1 5.67 9.22 18.19
N VAL A 2 5.06 9.46 17.06
CA VAL A 2 4.43 8.45 16.20
C VAL A 2 5.42 7.40 15.67
N ALA A 3 6.73 7.66 15.77
CA ALA A 3 7.79 6.77 15.29
C ALA A 3 7.93 5.45 16.09
N GLU A 4 7.22 5.30 17.18
CA GLU A 4 7.33 4.15 18.08
C GLU A 4 6.09 3.24 18.04
N MET A 5 5.09 3.56 17.21
CA MET A 5 3.94 2.68 17.03
C MET A 5 4.36 1.48 16.18
N SER A 6 4.40 0.30 16.81
CA SER A 6 4.39 -0.94 16.06
C SER A 6 3.03 -1.11 15.40
N TRP A 7 3.01 -1.36 14.10
CA TRP A 7 1.77 -1.63 13.36
C TRP A 7 1.04 -2.88 13.86
N ASP A 8 1.75 -3.72 14.63
CA ASP A 8 1.27 -4.99 15.14
C ASP A 8 0.77 -4.89 16.59
N ASP A 9 1.01 -3.76 17.26
CA ASP A 9 0.63 -3.58 18.67
C ASP A 9 -0.64 -2.73 18.78
N LEU A 10 -1.77 -3.38 18.61
CA LEU A 10 -3.12 -2.80 18.80
C LEU A 10 -3.64 -3.02 20.22
N ASN A 11 -2.78 -3.30 21.18
CA ASN A 11 -3.17 -3.58 22.55
C ASN A 11 -3.64 -2.31 23.26
N GLU A 12 -4.90 -2.25 23.67
CA GLU A 12 -5.50 -1.12 24.41
C GLU A 12 -4.75 -0.76 25.70
N ALA A 13 -4.01 -1.72 26.30
CA ALA A 13 -3.25 -1.51 27.52
C ALA A 13 -2.04 -0.57 27.36
N HIS A 14 -1.59 -0.34 26.14
CA HIS A 14 -0.37 0.43 25.85
C HIS A 14 -0.65 1.87 25.39
N TYR A 15 -1.92 2.23 25.13
CA TYR A 15 -2.28 3.52 24.57
C TYR A 15 -3.43 4.17 25.34
N ASP A 16 -3.27 5.47 25.62
CA ASP A 16 -4.36 6.33 26.11
C ASP A 16 -5.14 6.85 24.88
N TRP A 17 -6.11 6.08 24.45
CA TRP A 17 -6.89 6.38 23.26
C TRP A 17 -7.86 7.53 23.51
N PRO A 18 -7.86 8.58 22.66
CA PRO A 18 -8.84 9.64 22.75
C PRO A 18 -10.25 9.10 22.47
N SER A 19 -11.25 9.73 23.07
CA SER A 19 -12.65 9.40 22.79
C SER A 19 -13.00 9.68 21.30
N PRO A 20 -14.00 9.00 20.73
CA PRO A 20 -14.46 9.28 19.37
C PRO A 20 -14.85 10.76 19.12
N ASN A 21 -15.33 11.46 20.14
CA ASN A 21 -15.67 12.87 20.03
C ASN A 21 -14.43 13.76 19.95
N GLU A 22 -13.39 13.48 20.72
CA GLU A 22 -12.12 14.19 20.65
C GLU A 22 -11.47 13.99 19.27
N VAL A 23 -11.50 12.75 18.73
CA VAL A 23 -11.03 12.48 17.37
C VAL A 23 -11.81 13.28 16.31
N ARG A 24 -13.14 13.34 16.42
CA ARG A 24 -13.96 14.15 15.49
C ARG A 24 -13.61 15.62 15.55
N ASN A 25 -13.54 16.18 16.75
CA ASN A 25 -13.18 17.60 16.96
C ASN A 25 -11.80 17.92 16.38
N TYR A 26 -10.83 17.03 16.59
CA TYR A 26 -9.50 17.18 16.01
C TYR A 26 -9.55 17.16 14.47
N ARG A 27 -10.25 16.20 13.88
CA ARG A 27 -10.42 16.12 12.43
C ARG A 27 -11.08 17.35 11.83
N ASP A 28 -12.10 17.89 12.49
CA ASP A 28 -12.80 19.09 12.02
C ASP A 28 -11.87 20.32 12.07
N LEU A 29 -11.05 20.44 13.11
CA LEU A 29 -10.03 21.49 13.23
C LEU A 29 -8.98 21.37 12.12
N VAL A 30 -8.47 20.16 11.87
CA VAL A 30 -7.49 19.91 10.80
C VAL A 30 -8.11 20.25 9.44
N ARG A 31 -9.33 19.78 9.16
CA ARG A 31 -10.05 20.09 7.92
C ARG A 31 -10.17 21.59 7.69
N ALA A 32 -10.65 22.33 8.71
CA ALA A 32 -10.81 23.79 8.61
C ALA A 32 -9.47 24.50 8.38
N THR A 33 -8.39 23.99 8.98
CA THR A 33 -7.05 24.54 8.80
C THR A 33 -6.53 24.31 7.38
N VAL A 34 -6.64 23.08 6.87
CA VAL A 34 -6.23 22.72 5.50
C VAL A 34 -7.03 23.51 4.46
N ASP A 35 -8.35 23.61 4.64
CA ASP A 35 -9.23 24.37 3.75
C ASP A 35 -8.85 25.85 3.69
N ARG A 36 -8.51 26.45 4.82
CA ARG A 36 -7.99 27.82 4.88
C ARG A 36 -6.65 27.95 4.15
N VAL A 37 -5.71 27.03 4.38
CA VAL A 37 -4.40 27.04 3.70
C VAL A 37 -4.60 26.98 2.18
N ILE A 38 -5.45 26.10 1.70
CA ILE A 38 -5.74 25.94 0.26
C ILE A 38 -6.31 27.24 -0.33
N ARG A 39 -7.21 27.92 0.41
CA ARG A 39 -7.85 29.16 -0.09
C ARG A 39 -6.94 30.37 -0.05
N ASP A 40 -6.12 30.47 1.00
CA ASP A 40 -5.34 31.68 1.27
C ASP A 40 -3.95 31.66 0.63
N THR A 41 -3.48 30.47 0.17
CA THR A 41 -2.16 30.32 -0.45
C THR A 41 -2.27 30.49 -1.97
N PRO A 42 -1.51 31.42 -2.57
CA PRO A 42 -1.47 31.55 -4.01
C PRO A 42 -0.95 30.29 -4.68
N LEU A 43 -1.66 29.79 -5.70
CA LEU A 43 -1.24 28.64 -6.49
C LEU A 43 -0.36 29.09 -7.63
N THR A 44 0.86 28.55 -7.70
CA THR A 44 1.80 28.76 -8.81
C THR A 44 2.07 27.42 -9.49
N LEU A 45 2.05 27.38 -10.80
CA LEU A 45 2.34 26.18 -11.57
C LEU A 45 3.68 26.32 -12.33
N PRO A 46 4.46 25.23 -12.45
CA PRO A 46 4.25 23.91 -11.84
C PRO A 46 4.48 23.93 -10.33
N ILE A 47 3.76 23.08 -9.57
CA ILE A 47 3.99 22.91 -8.13
C ILE A 47 5.33 22.18 -7.97
N GLY A 48 6.29 22.83 -7.35
CA GLY A 48 7.62 22.30 -7.10
C GLY A 48 7.83 21.85 -5.66
N TRP A 49 8.97 21.21 -5.40
CA TRP A 49 9.36 20.69 -4.09
C TRP A 49 9.33 21.73 -2.95
N GLN A 50 9.60 23.00 -3.24
CA GLN A 50 9.62 24.10 -2.28
C GLN A 50 8.27 24.82 -2.17
N ASP A 51 7.28 24.45 -2.97
CA ASP A 51 5.97 25.07 -2.99
C ASP A 51 5.12 24.60 -1.80
N PRO A 52 4.38 25.47 -1.10
CA PRO A 52 3.45 25.06 -0.05
C PRO A 52 2.43 24.00 -0.48
N PHE A 53 1.99 24.02 -1.74
CA PHE A 53 1.07 23.03 -2.27
C PHE A 53 1.68 21.62 -2.42
N TRP A 54 3.01 21.49 -2.35
CA TRP A 54 3.63 20.16 -2.30
C TRP A 54 3.17 19.36 -1.08
N VAL A 55 3.02 20.03 0.08
CA VAL A 55 2.51 19.41 1.30
C VAL A 55 1.04 18.99 1.14
N VAL A 56 0.24 19.76 0.41
CA VAL A 56 -1.16 19.39 0.10
C VAL A 56 -1.20 18.14 -0.80
N LEU A 57 -0.33 18.06 -1.82
CA LEU A 57 -0.20 16.85 -2.65
C LEU A 57 0.24 15.65 -1.82
N MET A 58 1.19 15.84 -0.91
CA MET A 58 1.60 14.79 0.03
C MET A 58 0.42 14.28 0.86
N GLY A 59 -0.42 15.18 1.38
CA GLY A 59 -1.63 14.81 2.11
C GLY A 59 -2.61 13.98 1.27
N ILE A 60 -2.81 14.34 0.00
CA ILE A 60 -3.68 13.60 -0.91
C ILE A 60 -3.14 12.18 -1.17
N GLU A 61 -1.84 12.06 -1.45
CA GLU A 61 -1.22 10.75 -1.68
C GLU A 61 -1.22 9.89 -0.40
N HIS A 62 -1.03 10.51 0.75
CA HIS A 62 -1.10 9.83 2.05
C HIS A 62 -2.50 9.28 2.36
N GLU A 63 -3.56 10.03 2.07
CA GLU A 63 -4.94 9.53 2.20
C GLU A 63 -5.21 8.32 1.31
N ARG A 64 -4.61 8.26 0.12
CA ARG A 64 -4.70 7.08 -0.76
C ARG A 64 -4.06 5.84 -0.14
N ILE A 65 -2.91 5.99 0.53
CA ILE A 65 -2.27 4.91 1.28
C ILE A 65 -3.20 4.41 2.38
N HIS A 66 -3.86 5.31 3.11
CA HIS A 66 -4.82 4.92 4.15
C HIS A 66 -6.06 4.20 3.61
N LEU A 67 -6.53 4.51 2.41
CA LEU A 67 -7.60 3.72 1.77
C LEU A 67 -7.15 2.28 1.53
N GLU A 68 -5.93 2.08 1.06
CA GLU A 68 -5.37 0.76 0.81
C GLU A 68 -5.16 -0.02 2.12
N THR A 69 -4.49 0.57 3.10
CA THR A 69 -4.23 -0.09 4.40
C THR A 69 -5.51 -0.38 5.16
N SER A 70 -6.50 0.51 5.11
CA SER A 70 -7.82 0.26 5.72
C SER A 70 -8.54 -0.92 5.08
N SER A 71 -8.35 -1.15 3.77
CA SER A 71 -8.91 -2.32 3.08
C SER A 71 -8.33 -3.65 3.59
N VAL A 72 -7.07 -3.63 4.03
CA VAL A 72 -6.42 -4.79 4.67
C VAL A 72 -6.93 -4.97 6.09
N LEU A 73 -6.95 -3.89 6.89
CA LEU A 73 -7.37 -3.94 8.29
C LEU A 73 -8.82 -4.38 8.46
N ILE A 74 -9.73 -3.95 7.56
CA ILE A 74 -11.14 -4.34 7.65
C ILE A 74 -11.35 -5.84 7.46
N ARG A 75 -10.47 -6.51 6.70
CA ARG A 75 -10.53 -7.97 6.49
C ARG A 75 -10.09 -8.77 7.72
N GLN A 76 -9.43 -8.13 8.67
CA GLN A 76 -8.99 -8.74 9.93
C GLN A 76 -10.02 -8.55 11.05
N GLN A 77 -11.08 -7.78 10.80
CA GLN A 77 -12.13 -7.54 11.78
C GLN A 77 -13.05 -8.75 11.94
N VAL A 78 -13.66 -8.85 13.11
CA VAL A 78 -14.75 -9.80 13.36
C VAL A 78 -15.89 -9.54 12.37
N LEU A 79 -16.39 -10.57 11.70
CA LEU A 79 -17.38 -10.43 10.62
C LEU A 79 -18.65 -9.69 11.05
N ASP A 80 -19.07 -9.84 12.31
CA ASP A 80 -20.25 -9.15 12.87
C ASP A 80 -20.08 -7.61 12.91
N TRP A 81 -18.85 -7.12 12.83
CA TRP A 81 -18.54 -5.69 12.84
C TRP A 81 -18.37 -5.11 11.43
N VAL A 82 -18.41 -5.96 10.42
CA VAL A 82 -18.20 -5.56 9.02
C VAL A 82 -19.53 -5.55 8.29
N ALA A 83 -19.88 -4.42 7.70
CA ALA A 83 -21.03 -4.31 6.82
C ALA A 83 -20.56 -4.10 5.36
N PRO A 84 -21.25 -4.73 4.38
CA PRO A 84 -20.99 -4.45 2.96
C PRO A 84 -21.26 -2.98 2.66
N HIS A 85 -20.35 -2.34 1.91
CA HIS A 85 -20.59 -1.00 1.41
C HIS A 85 -21.28 -1.08 0.04
N PRO A 86 -22.35 -0.30 -0.20
CA PRO A 86 -23.13 -0.41 -1.44
C PRO A 86 -22.34 -0.11 -2.72
N ASP A 87 -21.32 0.74 -2.61
CA ASP A 87 -20.47 1.12 -3.75
C ASP A 87 -19.27 0.18 -3.95
N TRP A 88 -19.04 -0.77 -3.03
CA TRP A 88 -17.97 -1.75 -3.14
C TRP A 88 -18.51 -3.08 -3.64
N THR A 89 -18.71 -3.14 -4.94
CA THR A 89 -19.13 -4.39 -5.56
C THR A 89 -17.92 -5.33 -5.75
N PRO A 90 -18.07 -6.62 -5.43
CA PRO A 90 -17.07 -7.62 -5.81
C PRO A 90 -16.78 -7.57 -7.30
N CYS A 91 -15.54 -7.90 -7.69
CA CYS A 91 -15.20 -8.01 -9.10
C CYS A 91 -16.18 -8.97 -9.80
N PRO A 92 -16.93 -8.53 -10.83
CA PRO A 92 -17.92 -9.35 -11.48
C PRO A 92 -17.31 -10.43 -12.38
N VAL A 93 -16.01 -10.34 -12.66
CA VAL A 93 -15.32 -11.30 -13.51
C VAL A 93 -15.00 -12.55 -12.71
N SER A 94 -15.63 -13.65 -13.09
CA SER A 94 -15.37 -15.00 -12.59
C SER A 94 -15.06 -15.91 -13.75
N GLY A 95 -14.27 -16.95 -13.53
CA GLY A 95 -13.90 -17.91 -14.56
C GLY A 95 -12.50 -18.45 -14.38
N LEU A 96 -12.04 -19.20 -15.38
CA LEU A 96 -10.67 -19.71 -15.38
C LEU A 96 -9.68 -18.56 -15.56
N ALA A 97 -8.60 -18.60 -14.80
CA ALA A 97 -7.47 -17.69 -15.01
C ALA A 97 -6.87 -17.91 -16.40
N PRO A 98 -6.39 -16.86 -17.06
CA PRO A 98 -5.68 -17.01 -18.32
C PRO A 98 -4.40 -17.87 -18.12
N GLU A 99 -3.97 -18.55 -19.16
CA GLU A 99 -2.70 -19.28 -19.14
C GLU A 99 -1.54 -18.34 -18.83
N ASN A 100 -0.83 -18.63 -17.77
CA ASN A 100 0.27 -17.80 -17.28
C ASN A 100 1.60 -18.24 -17.91
N ARG A 101 1.93 -17.67 -19.05
CA ARG A 101 3.18 -17.97 -19.77
C ARG A 101 4.31 -17.10 -19.24
N LEU A 102 5.50 -17.70 -19.24
CA LEU A 102 6.72 -16.92 -19.06
C LEU A 102 7.03 -16.13 -20.33
N VAL A 103 7.34 -14.86 -20.17
CA VAL A 103 7.81 -13.95 -21.22
C VAL A 103 9.29 -13.68 -21.05
N ASP A 104 10.01 -13.64 -22.16
CA ASP A 104 11.44 -13.36 -22.16
C ASP A 104 11.64 -11.83 -22.02
N ILE A 105 12.42 -11.44 -21.03
CA ILE A 105 12.87 -10.07 -20.81
C ILE A 105 14.34 -10.01 -21.24
N PRO A 106 14.67 -9.22 -22.26
CA PRO A 106 16.05 -9.13 -22.72
C PRO A 106 16.95 -8.44 -21.69
N THR A 107 18.26 -8.66 -21.80
CA THR A 107 19.23 -7.88 -21.04
C THR A 107 19.07 -6.39 -21.35
N GLY A 108 19.25 -5.55 -20.34
CA GLY A 108 19.14 -4.10 -20.51
C GLY A 108 19.60 -3.33 -19.29
N LYS A 109 19.68 -2.02 -19.45
CA LYS A 109 19.94 -1.11 -18.34
C LYS A 109 18.61 -0.59 -17.79
N VAL A 110 18.48 -0.64 -16.48
CA VAL A 110 17.35 -0.09 -15.75
C VAL A 110 17.83 1.11 -14.95
N ARG A 111 17.09 2.20 -15.08
CA ARG A 111 17.30 3.40 -14.27
C ARG A 111 16.19 3.48 -13.24
N LEU A 112 16.59 3.64 -11.99
CA LEU A 112 15.69 3.82 -10.83
C LEU A 112 15.89 5.20 -10.22
N GLY A 113 14.83 5.71 -9.62
CA GLY A 113 14.83 6.99 -8.95
C GLY A 113 14.25 8.12 -9.80
N ARG A 114 13.92 9.21 -9.11
CA ARG A 114 13.34 10.44 -9.66
C ARG A 114 14.33 11.59 -9.53
N GLN A 115 14.18 12.58 -10.41
CA GLN A 115 14.93 13.83 -10.31
C GLN A 115 14.03 14.92 -9.73
N PHE A 116 14.64 15.89 -9.02
CA PHE A 116 13.92 17.05 -8.49
C PHE A 116 13.33 17.97 -9.58
N THR A 117 13.75 17.78 -10.82
CA THR A 117 13.19 18.46 -12.00
C THR A 117 11.94 17.76 -12.57
N ASP A 118 11.60 16.57 -12.08
CA ASP A 118 10.41 15.88 -12.53
C ASP A 118 9.15 16.67 -12.12
N PRO A 119 8.18 16.86 -13.03
CA PRO A 119 7.06 17.78 -12.79
C PRO A 119 5.95 17.19 -11.90
N TRP A 120 6.11 15.94 -11.47
CA TRP A 120 5.10 15.22 -10.71
C TRP A 120 5.50 15.06 -9.25
N TYR A 121 4.51 15.04 -8.34
CA TYR A 121 4.75 14.70 -6.96
C TYR A 121 5.45 13.34 -6.83
N GLY A 122 6.37 13.24 -5.86
CA GLY A 122 7.02 12.00 -5.44
C GLY A 122 7.38 12.07 -3.97
N TRP A 123 7.42 10.91 -3.33
CA TRP A 123 7.89 10.79 -1.96
C TRP A 123 9.41 11.01 -1.89
N ASP A 124 9.90 11.45 -0.75
CA ASP A 124 11.33 11.73 -0.53
C ASP A 124 12.23 10.51 -0.84
N ASN A 125 11.77 9.31 -0.54
CA ASN A 125 12.49 8.06 -0.83
C ASN A 125 12.44 7.61 -2.28
N GLU A 126 11.66 8.26 -3.15
CA GLU A 126 11.67 8.01 -4.60
C GLU A 126 12.79 8.76 -5.32
N TYR A 127 13.34 9.82 -4.70
CA TYR A 127 14.37 10.66 -5.32
C TYR A 127 15.76 10.03 -5.21
N GLY A 128 16.54 10.23 -6.23
CA GLY A 128 17.87 9.70 -6.37
C GLY A 128 18.14 9.23 -7.80
N TYR A 129 19.30 8.62 -7.99
CA TYR A 129 19.68 8.05 -9.26
C TYR A 129 20.44 6.76 -9.03
N HIS A 130 19.93 5.68 -9.58
CA HIS A 130 20.63 4.41 -9.63
C HIS A 130 20.44 3.78 -11.01
N GLU A 131 21.53 3.32 -11.60
CA GLU A 131 21.51 2.57 -12.85
C GLU A 131 22.10 1.17 -12.61
N ALA A 132 21.41 0.16 -13.09
CA ALA A 132 21.86 -1.23 -12.99
C ALA A 132 21.72 -1.93 -14.34
N GLU A 133 22.68 -2.82 -14.65
CA GLU A 133 22.54 -3.76 -15.74
C GLU A 133 21.77 -4.98 -15.26
N VAL A 134 20.67 -5.28 -15.93
CA VAL A 134 19.82 -6.43 -15.63
C VAL A 134 20.07 -7.49 -16.70
N PRO A 135 20.53 -8.70 -16.35
CA PRO A 135 20.69 -9.77 -17.31
C PRO A 135 19.33 -10.23 -17.86
N ALA A 136 19.34 -10.91 -19.00
CA ALA A 136 18.12 -11.51 -19.55
C ALA A 136 17.51 -12.49 -18.56
N PHE A 137 16.19 -12.44 -18.39
CA PHE A 137 15.45 -13.34 -17.52
C PHE A 137 14.05 -13.64 -18.08
N ARG A 138 13.33 -14.53 -17.45
CA ARG A 138 11.94 -14.84 -17.77
C ARG A 138 11.04 -14.47 -16.60
N ALA A 139 9.95 -13.81 -16.88
CA ALA A 139 8.95 -13.43 -15.90
C ALA A 139 7.57 -13.98 -16.29
N ALA A 140 6.77 -14.32 -15.28
CA ALA A 140 5.36 -14.64 -15.50
C ALA A 140 4.61 -13.40 -16.03
N ARG A 141 3.75 -13.63 -17.04
CA ARG A 141 2.97 -12.53 -17.64
C ARG A 141 1.96 -11.94 -16.67
N TYR A 142 1.42 -12.75 -15.79
CA TYR A 142 0.42 -12.39 -14.79
C TYR A 142 0.91 -12.75 -13.39
N LEU A 143 0.29 -12.20 -12.39
CA LEU A 143 0.44 -12.67 -11.02
C LEU A 143 -0.08 -14.10 -10.91
N THR A 144 0.49 -14.87 -9.99
CA THR A 144 0.01 -16.22 -9.68
C THR A 144 -1.47 -16.17 -9.27
N SER A 145 -2.31 -16.86 -9.97
CA SER A 145 -3.74 -16.94 -9.69
C SER A 145 -4.04 -17.90 -8.55
N ASN A 146 -5.22 -17.75 -7.94
CA ASN A 146 -5.72 -18.71 -6.95
C ASN A 146 -5.78 -20.15 -7.53
N GLY A 147 -6.13 -20.29 -8.82
CA GLY A 147 -6.16 -21.58 -9.49
C GLY A 147 -4.79 -22.24 -9.64
N GLU A 148 -3.73 -21.46 -9.84
CA GLU A 148 -2.35 -21.95 -9.90
C GLU A 148 -1.81 -22.30 -8.50
N PHE A 149 -2.27 -21.58 -7.46
CA PHE A 149 -1.83 -21.81 -6.09
C PHE A 149 -2.58 -22.97 -5.40
N LEU A 150 -3.82 -23.22 -5.77
CA LEU A 150 -4.68 -24.23 -5.16
C LEU A 150 -4.06 -25.65 -5.14
N PRO A 151 -3.35 -26.13 -6.20
CA PRO A 151 -2.67 -27.43 -6.15
C PRO A 151 -1.66 -27.56 -5.03
N PHE A 152 -0.92 -26.50 -4.70
CA PHE A 152 -0.01 -26.48 -3.55
C PHE A 152 -0.77 -26.71 -2.24
N VAL A 153 -1.89 -26.02 -2.05
CA VAL A 153 -2.73 -26.15 -0.85
C VAL A 153 -3.31 -27.56 -0.74
N THR A 154 -3.89 -28.07 -1.83
CA THR A 154 -4.54 -29.41 -1.86
C THR A 154 -3.56 -30.57 -1.76
N ALA A 155 -2.32 -30.38 -2.21
CA ALA A 155 -1.24 -31.34 -2.01
C ALA A 155 -0.68 -31.38 -0.58
N GLY A 156 -1.22 -30.55 0.33
CA GLY A 156 -0.74 -30.50 1.71
C GLY A 156 0.49 -29.63 1.90
N GLY A 157 0.73 -28.65 1.03
CA GLY A 157 1.90 -27.77 1.11
C GLY A 157 2.07 -27.07 2.45
N TYR A 158 0.96 -26.71 3.12
CA TYR A 158 0.97 -26.17 4.47
C TYR A 158 1.19 -27.22 5.58
N SER A 159 1.17 -28.51 5.26
CA SER A 159 1.38 -29.59 6.23
C SER A 159 2.72 -30.31 6.06
N ASP A 160 3.43 -30.06 4.98
CA ASP A 160 4.74 -30.65 4.69
C ASP A 160 5.87 -29.72 5.19
N ASP A 161 6.49 -30.12 6.30
CA ASP A 161 7.56 -29.35 6.93
C ASP A 161 8.80 -29.17 6.02
N SER A 162 9.03 -30.09 5.07
CA SER A 162 10.19 -30.04 4.17
C SER A 162 10.16 -28.88 3.19
N LEU A 163 9.01 -28.25 2.98
CA LEU A 163 8.81 -27.12 2.09
C LEU A 163 9.06 -25.75 2.76
N TRP A 164 9.36 -25.73 4.08
CA TRP A 164 9.46 -24.51 4.86
C TRP A 164 10.84 -24.42 5.54
N ASP A 165 11.38 -23.23 5.57
CA ASP A 165 12.52 -22.92 6.44
C ASP A 165 12.07 -22.70 7.91
N GLU A 166 13.02 -22.42 8.79
CA GLU A 166 12.75 -22.26 10.23
C GLU A 166 11.77 -21.10 10.50
N GLU A 167 11.89 -20.00 9.78
CA GLU A 167 11.01 -18.83 9.91
C GLU A 167 9.60 -19.18 9.45
N GLY A 168 9.47 -19.78 8.28
CA GLY A 168 8.18 -20.23 7.72
C GLY A 168 7.48 -21.27 8.58
N LEU A 169 8.21 -22.20 9.21
CA LEU A 169 7.67 -23.14 10.19
C LEU A 169 7.14 -22.41 11.44
N GLY A 170 7.86 -21.40 11.91
CA GLY A 170 7.42 -20.57 13.02
C GLY A 170 6.13 -19.81 12.73
N TRP A 171 6.03 -19.24 11.53
CA TRP A 171 4.82 -18.54 11.08
C TRP A 171 3.60 -19.48 10.94
N ARG A 172 3.80 -20.68 10.46
CA ARG A 172 2.72 -21.64 10.17
C ARG A 172 2.09 -22.23 11.43
N ARG A 173 2.80 -22.32 12.56
CA ARG A 173 2.38 -22.91 13.84
C ARG A 173 1.52 -21.95 14.67
#